data_79d929fca9d033eb6869b8462ea9edd2
#
_entry.id   79d929fca9d033eb6869b8462ea9edd2
#
_cell.length_a   1.000
_cell.length_b   1.000
_cell.length_c   1.000
_cell.angle_alpha   90.00
_cell.angle_beta   90.00
_cell.angle_gamma   90.00
#
_symmetry.space_group_name_H-M   'P 1'
#
loop_
_entity.id
_entity.type
_entity.pdbx_description
1 polymer ?
#
loop_
_entity_poly.entity_id
_entity_poly.type
_entity_poly.pdbx_seq_one_letter_code
_entity_poly.pdbx_strand_id
1 'polypeptide(L)'
;MASLKALKIRIGSVKSTQKITKAMKMVAAAKLRRAQEAAEAGRPYAQRLEAVMARLAARVVLNEQSSKLIAGTGKDQVHLFVVATSDKGLAGAFNTNIARLARRRAQELIAEGKTVKFYTIGRKGRGVLARLYRDQMLHSIEPGDLGKLKFDDARGYADDLVARYEAGEFDVAHLFYASFKTVLTQESTEQQLIPVAVPTVAPGALVETNDGAVVTYEPDEETILADLLPRNIAVQLYRAMRENAASEQGSKMTAMDNATRNAGDLINRLTIQYNRTRQAAITTELVEIISGAEAL
;
A
#
# COMPACT_ATOMS: atom_id res chain seq x y z
N MET A 1 -11.14 -35.88 25.16
CA MET A 1 -12.22 -35.11 24.48
C MET A 1 -12.33 -33.73 25.13
N ALA A 2 -12.69 -32.66 24.37
CA ALA A 2 -12.88 -31.35 24.99
C ALA A 2 -14.12 -31.36 25.88
N SER A 3 -14.02 -30.85 27.13
CA SER A 3 -15.15 -30.77 28.04
C SER A 3 -16.24 -29.85 27.53
N LEU A 4 -17.49 -30.09 27.88
CA LEU A 4 -18.65 -29.23 27.55
C LEU A 4 -18.42 -27.78 27.95
N LYS A 5 -17.77 -27.53 29.09
CA LYS A 5 -17.40 -26.20 29.56
C LYS A 5 -16.40 -25.54 28.62
N ALA A 6 -15.37 -26.25 28.16
CA ALA A 6 -14.37 -25.74 27.21
C ALA A 6 -15.00 -25.36 25.84
N LEU A 7 -15.91 -26.21 25.32
CA LEU A 7 -16.63 -25.94 24.10
C LEU A 7 -17.53 -24.68 24.23
N LYS A 8 -18.24 -24.54 25.34
CA LYS A 8 -19.08 -23.36 25.61
C LYS A 8 -18.25 -22.06 25.68
N ILE A 9 -17.10 -22.08 26.35
CA ILE A 9 -16.16 -20.94 26.42
C ILE A 9 -15.66 -20.59 25.01
N ARG A 10 -15.26 -21.60 24.22
CA ARG A 10 -14.74 -21.39 22.84
C ARG A 10 -15.80 -20.80 21.92
N ILE A 11 -17.07 -21.27 22.00
CA ILE A 11 -18.19 -20.66 21.25
C ILE A 11 -18.36 -19.19 21.65
N GLY A 12 -18.32 -18.87 22.93
CA GLY A 12 -18.40 -17.48 23.41
C GLY A 12 -17.28 -16.59 22.87
N SER A 13 -16.04 -17.06 22.90
CA SER A 13 -14.87 -16.34 22.35
C SER A 13 -14.99 -16.08 20.86
N VAL A 14 -15.39 -17.10 20.06
CA VAL A 14 -15.56 -16.95 18.61
C VAL A 14 -16.71 -16.00 18.28
N LYS A 15 -17.82 -16.02 19.04
CA LYS A 15 -18.93 -15.04 18.90
C LYS A 15 -18.46 -13.61 19.16
N SER A 16 -17.59 -13.40 20.14
CA SER A 16 -16.99 -12.08 20.40
C SER A 16 -16.09 -11.64 19.25
N THR A 17 -15.24 -12.53 18.74
CA THR A 17 -14.40 -12.27 17.57
C THR A 17 -15.23 -11.91 16.34
N GLN A 18 -16.33 -12.61 16.09
CA GLN A 18 -17.25 -12.31 14.98
C GLN A 18 -17.85 -10.90 15.08
N LYS A 19 -18.25 -10.48 16.30
CA LYS A 19 -18.75 -9.11 16.52
C LYS A 19 -17.67 -8.07 16.26
N ILE A 20 -16.43 -8.31 16.72
CA ILE A 20 -15.29 -7.40 16.49
C ILE A 20 -14.98 -7.29 15.01
N THR A 21 -14.87 -8.40 14.27
CA THR A 21 -14.57 -8.37 12.83
C THR A 21 -15.65 -7.70 12.03
N LYS A 22 -16.94 -7.90 12.39
CA LYS A 22 -18.08 -7.20 11.78
C LYS A 22 -17.99 -5.67 12.01
N ALA A 23 -17.66 -5.24 13.22
CA ALA A 23 -17.48 -3.82 13.53
C ALA A 23 -16.28 -3.23 12.75
N MET A 24 -15.16 -3.95 12.70
CA MET A 24 -13.96 -3.53 11.94
C MET A 24 -14.24 -3.43 10.43
N LYS A 25 -15.07 -4.31 9.85
CA LYS A 25 -15.54 -4.20 8.47
C LYS A 25 -16.25 -2.88 8.24
N MET A 26 -17.18 -2.49 9.14
CA MET A 26 -17.92 -1.23 9.02
C MET A 26 -17.03 0.00 9.14
N VAL A 27 -16.06 -0.02 10.06
CA VAL A 27 -15.08 1.06 10.20
C VAL A 27 -14.19 1.16 8.95
N ALA A 28 -13.74 0.03 8.40
CA ALA A 28 -12.95 0.02 7.17
C ALA A 28 -13.74 0.57 5.98
N ALA A 29 -15.02 0.22 5.84
CA ALA A 29 -15.90 0.75 4.80
C ALA A 29 -16.06 2.28 4.89
N ALA A 30 -16.27 2.81 6.10
CA ALA A 30 -16.37 4.26 6.31
C ALA A 30 -15.06 5.00 6.00
N LYS A 31 -13.91 4.41 6.36
CA LYS A 31 -12.59 4.96 6.04
C LYS A 31 -12.28 4.88 4.55
N LEU A 32 -12.67 3.79 3.89
CA LEU A 32 -12.51 3.62 2.45
C LEU A 32 -13.23 4.73 1.68
N ARG A 33 -14.49 4.99 2.02
CA ARG A 33 -15.26 6.07 1.38
C ARG A 33 -14.54 7.42 1.47
N ARG A 34 -14.07 7.79 2.66
CA ARG A 34 -13.30 9.03 2.87
C ARG A 34 -11.99 9.05 2.07
N ALA A 35 -11.30 7.89 1.98
CA ALA A 35 -10.07 7.78 1.22
C ALA A 35 -10.30 7.93 -0.29
N GLN A 36 -11.42 7.40 -0.81
CA GLN A 36 -11.83 7.56 -2.21
C GLN A 36 -12.17 9.02 -2.52
N GLU A 37 -13.02 9.66 -1.70
CA GLU A 37 -13.38 11.07 -1.86
C GLU A 37 -12.12 11.97 -1.88
N ALA A 38 -11.15 11.69 -0.99
CA ALA A 38 -9.91 12.44 -0.93
C ALA A 38 -8.95 12.16 -2.12
N ALA A 39 -8.93 10.94 -2.65
CA ALA A 39 -8.15 10.59 -3.84
C ALA A 39 -8.74 11.24 -5.10
N GLU A 40 -10.07 11.23 -5.24
CA GLU A 40 -10.78 11.88 -6.36
C GLU A 40 -10.58 13.40 -6.36
N ALA A 41 -10.64 14.04 -5.21
CA ALA A 41 -10.40 15.48 -5.07
C ALA A 41 -8.98 15.92 -5.53
N GLY A 42 -7.98 15.04 -5.40
CA GLY A 42 -6.60 15.34 -5.83
C GLY A 42 -6.32 15.11 -7.32
N ARG A 43 -7.18 14.36 -8.03
CA ARG A 43 -6.95 14.00 -9.45
C ARG A 43 -6.83 15.21 -10.40
N PRO A 44 -7.69 16.24 -10.34
CA PRO A 44 -7.60 17.36 -11.28
C PRO A 44 -6.26 18.10 -11.19
N TYR A 45 -5.74 18.26 -9.97
CA TYR A 45 -4.45 18.91 -9.78
C TYR A 45 -3.30 18.07 -10.36
N ALA A 46 -3.26 16.77 -10.07
CA ALA A 46 -2.22 15.87 -10.59
C ALA A 46 -2.23 15.83 -12.13
N GLN A 47 -3.41 15.72 -12.75
CA GLN A 47 -3.56 15.72 -14.21
C GLN A 47 -3.09 17.02 -14.84
N ARG A 48 -3.41 18.17 -14.24
CA ARG A 48 -2.93 19.47 -14.74
C ARG A 48 -1.41 19.60 -14.62
N LEU A 49 -0.83 19.15 -13.50
CA LEU A 49 0.62 19.17 -13.34
C LEU A 49 1.31 18.26 -14.35
N GLU A 50 0.82 17.04 -14.56
CA GLU A 50 1.32 16.11 -15.57
C GLU A 50 1.26 16.75 -16.99
N ALA A 51 0.15 17.40 -17.32
CA ALA A 51 0.01 18.09 -18.62
C ALA A 51 0.98 19.26 -18.79
N VAL A 52 1.22 20.05 -17.74
CA VAL A 52 2.21 21.15 -17.77
C VAL A 52 3.62 20.60 -17.91
N MET A 53 3.97 19.57 -17.12
CA MET A 53 5.27 18.90 -17.18
C MET A 53 5.55 18.30 -18.57
N ALA A 54 4.57 17.63 -19.17
CA ALA A 54 4.69 17.07 -20.51
C ALA A 54 4.96 18.14 -21.59
N ARG A 55 4.29 19.31 -21.49
CA ARG A 55 4.50 20.42 -22.41
C ARG A 55 5.87 21.05 -22.26
N LEU A 56 6.31 21.31 -21.04
CA LEU A 56 7.63 21.85 -20.75
C LEU A 56 8.74 20.93 -21.26
N ALA A 57 8.65 19.65 -20.92
CA ALA A 57 9.65 18.66 -21.32
C ALA A 57 9.71 18.44 -22.84
N ALA A 58 8.61 18.61 -23.57
CA ALA A 58 8.59 18.54 -25.04
C ALA A 58 9.35 19.70 -25.70
N ARG A 59 9.56 20.82 -24.99
CA ARG A 59 10.25 22.02 -25.49
C ARG A 59 11.71 22.08 -25.02
N VAL A 60 12.03 21.49 -23.89
CA VAL A 60 13.38 21.49 -23.32
C VAL A 60 14.25 20.45 -24.03
N VAL A 61 15.36 20.89 -24.60
CA VAL A 61 16.40 20.00 -25.12
C VAL A 61 17.30 19.62 -23.96
N LEU A 62 17.25 18.36 -23.55
CA LEU A 62 18.10 17.86 -22.46
C LEU A 62 19.57 18.00 -22.82
N ASN A 63 20.32 18.68 -21.98
CA ASN A 63 21.76 18.91 -22.09
C ASN A 63 22.44 18.57 -20.76
N GLU A 64 23.76 18.69 -20.69
CA GLU A 64 24.54 18.39 -19.47
C GLU A 64 24.22 19.33 -18.28
N GLN A 65 23.58 20.47 -18.53
CA GLN A 65 23.16 21.45 -17.52
C GLN A 65 21.73 21.21 -17.03
N SER A 66 20.97 20.37 -17.74
CA SER A 66 19.60 20.04 -17.37
C SER A 66 19.53 19.32 -16.01
N SER A 67 18.43 19.54 -15.29
CA SER A 67 18.23 18.93 -13.97
C SER A 67 18.41 17.40 -14.02
N LYS A 68 19.25 16.87 -13.15
CA LYS A 68 19.47 15.41 -13.01
C LYS A 68 18.19 14.64 -12.70
N LEU A 69 17.19 15.30 -12.14
CA LEU A 69 15.89 14.68 -11.85
C LEU A 69 15.12 14.25 -13.10
N ILE A 70 15.47 14.80 -14.27
CA ILE A 70 14.90 14.43 -15.57
C ILE A 70 15.92 13.73 -16.47
N ALA A 71 17.14 14.28 -16.55
CA ALA A 71 18.19 13.74 -17.41
C ALA A 71 18.81 12.44 -16.83
N GLY A 72 18.67 12.20 -15.52
CA GLY A 72 19.34 11.13 -14.83
C GLY A 72 20.80 11.48 -14.48
N THR A 73 21.48 10.54 -13.80
CA THR A 73 22.93 10.64 -13.49
C THR A 73 23.82 10.09 -14.60
N GLY A 74 23.23 9.52 -15.65
CA GLY A 74 23.96 8.75 -16.67
C GLY A 74 24.42 7.38 -16.17
N LYS A 75 24.14 7.02 -14.92
CA LYS A 75 24.45 5.73 -14.29
C LYS A 75 23.17 4.98 -14.00
N ASP A 76 23.23 3.66 -13.97
CA ASP A 76 22.11 2.77 -13.68
C ASP A 76 22.60 1.61 -12.77
N GLN A 77 23.41 1.94 -11.77
CA GLN A 77 24.04 0.95 -10.90
C GLN A 77 23.35 0.80 -9.54
N VAL A 78 22.89 1.91 -8.96
CA VAL A 78 22.29 1.91 -7.62
C VAL A 78 20.83 2.27 -7.70
N HIS A 79 19.96 1.32 -7.36
CA HIS A 79 18.50 1.50 -7.37
C HIS A 79 17.96 1.67 -5.97
N LEU A 80 17.16 2.72 -5.75
CA LEU A 80 16.41 2.95 -4.51
C LEU A 80 14.96 2.49 -4.66
N PHE A 81 14.54 1.59 -3.78
CA PHE A 81 13.15 1.12 -3.72
C PHE A 81 12.40 1.82 -2.59
N VAL A 82 11.52 2.74 -2.97
CA VAL A 82 10.59 3.41 -2.06
C VAL A 82 9.36 2.52 -1.91
N VAL A 83 9.27 1.81 -0.78
CA VAL A 83 8.21 0.80 -0.57
C VAL A 83 7.16 1.34 0.40
N ALA A 84 6.02 1.73 -0.13
CA ALA A 84 4.91 2.29 0.62
C ALA A 84 3.94 1.18 1.09
N THR A 85 3.86 0.97 2.40
CA THR A 85 2.97 0.02 3.07
C THR A 85 2.26 0.69 4.24
N SER A 86 1.46 -0.05 5.01
CA SER A 86 0.84 0.48 6.22
C SER A 86 1.59 0.10 7.50
N ASP A 87 1.35 0.86 8.58
CA ASP A 87 1.85 0.54 9.91
C ASP A 87 1.00 -0.54 10.60
N LYS A 88 -0.27 -0.62 10.24
CA LYS A 88 -1.24 -1.52 10.85
C LYS A 88 -1.45 -2.77 10.01
N GLY A 89 -1.80 -3.87 10.67
CA GLY A 89 -2.15 -5.13 10.02
C GLY A 89 -3.65 -5.30 9.78
N LEU A 90 -4.07 -6.55 9.66
CA LEU A 90 -5.44 -6.98 9.44
C LEU A 90 -6.03 -6.53 8.09
N ALA A 91 -5.16 -6.27 7.11
CA ALA A 91 -5.50 -5.90 5.74
C ALA A 91 -5.19 -7.05 4.74
N GLY A 92 -5.43 -8.29 5.15
CA GLY A 92 -5.17 -9.45 4.29
C GLY A 92 -3.74 -9.49 3.77
N ALA A 93 -3.59 -9.70 2.48
CA ALA A 93 -2.30 -9.80 1.79
C ALA A 93 -1.73 -8.44 1.32
N PHE A 94 -2.41 -7.31 1.58
CA PHE A 94 -2.06 -5.97 1.10
C PHE A 94 -0.56 -5.66 1.26
N ASN A 95 -0.06 -5.62 2.49
CA ASN A 95 1.35 -5.31 2.75
C ASN A 95 2.32 -6.35 2.18
N THR A 96 1.95 -7.62 2.25
CA THR A 96 2.78 -8.73 1.77
C THR A 96 2.91 -8.72 0.25
N ASN A 97 1.87 -8.34 -0.47
CA ASN A 97 1.89 -8.29 -1.94
C ASN A 97 2.82 -7.18 -2.43
N ILE A 98 2.76 -5.98 -1.84
CA ILE A 98 3.68 -4.87 -2.17
C ILE A 98 5.13 -5.28 -1.88
N ALA A 99 5.40 -5.81 -0.68
CA ALA A 99 6.74 -6.24 -0.31
C ALA A 99 7.26 -7.40 -1.19
N ARG A 100 6.37 -8.30 -1.64
CA ARG A 100 6.72 -9.39 -2.56
C ARG A 100 7.10 -8.86 -3.95
N LEU A 101 6.35 -7.88 -4.47
CA LEU A 101 6.68 -7.24 -5.74
C LEU A 101 8.06 -6.58 -5.67
N ALA A 102 8.29 -5.74 -4.65
CA ALA A 102 9.58 -5.09 -4.43
C ALA A 102 10.71 -6.10 -4.29
N ARG A 103 10.51 -7.19 -3.53
CA ARG A 103 11.51 -8.25 -3.37
C ARG A 103 11.84 -8.94 -4.69
N ARG A 104 10.83 -9.29 -5.49
CA ARG A 104 11.03 -9.92 -6.81
C ARG A 104 11.87 -9.02 -7.70
N ARG A 105 11.50 -7.75 -7.80
CA ARG A 105 12.24 -6.77 -8.60
C ARG A 105 13.67 -6.55 -8.10
N ALA A 106 13.86 -6.53 -6.78
CA ALA A 106 15.19 -6.44 -6.19
C ALA A 106 16.08 -7.63 -6.57
N GLN A 107 15.52 -8.86 -6.55
CA GLN A 107 16.25 -10.06 -6.94
C GLN A 107 16.66 -10.03 -8.42
N GLU A 108 15.79 -9.53 -9.29
CA GLU A 108 16.09 -9.34 -10.73
C GLU A 108 17.28 -8.39 -10.92
N LEU A 109 17.22 -7.19 -10.32
CA LEU A 109 18.31 -6.21 -10.43
C LEU A 109 19.62 -6.67 -9.80
N ILE A 110 19.56 -7.35 -8.67
CA ILE A 110 20.78 -7.93 -8.02
C ILE A 110 21.39 -9.03 -8.92
N ALA A 111 20.58 -9.84 -9.59
CA ALA A 111 21.05 -10.83 -10.54
C ALA A 111 21.72 -10.19 -11.78
N GLU A 112 21.30 -8.99 -12.15
CA GLU A 112 21.95 -8.15 -13.18
C GLU A 112 23.24 -7.46 -12.68
N GLY A 113 23.64 -7.68 -11.44
CA GLY A 113 24.85 -7.08 -10.84
C GLY A 113 24.65 -5.67 -10.30
N LYS A 114 23.39 -5.20 -10.16
CA LYS A 114 23.05 -3.88 -9.63
C LYS A 114 22.91 -3.89 -8.13
N THR A 115 23.07 -2.73 -7.50
CA THR A 115 22.87 -2.54 -6.06
C THR A 115 21.47 -2.02 -5.78
N VAL A 116 20.75 -2.66 -4.85
CA VAL A 116 19.41 -2.23 -4.44
C VAL A 116 19.45 -1.73 -3.00
N LYS A 117 18.89 -0.55 -2.76
CA LYS A 117 18.66 0.04 -1.43
C LYS A 117 17.17 0.22 -1.19
N PHE A 118 16.74 0.21 0.07
CA PHE A 118 15.33 0.31 0.45
C PHE A 118 15.07 1.55 1.30
N TYR A 119 14.06 2.30 0.89
CA TYR A 119 13.44 3.38 1.64
C TYR A 119 12.02 2.95 1.96
N THR A 120 11.71 2.64 3.22
CA THR A 120 10.41 2.08 3.56
C THR A 120 9.51 3.12 4.22
N ILE A 121 8.27 3.21 3.72
CA ILE A 121 7.19 3.99 4.31
C ILE A 121 6.17 2.96 4.82
N GLY A 122 6.09 2.83 6.15
CA GLY A 122 5.22 1.86 6.82
C GLY A 122 5.94 0.67 7.43
N ARG A 123 5.63 0.43 8.69
CA ARG A 123 6.26 -0.60 9.53
C ARG A 123 6.10 -2.03 8.97
N LYS A 124 4.97 -2.32 8.30
CA LYS A 124 4.69 -3.69 7.83
C LYS A 124 5.60 -4.11 6.67
N GLY A 125 5.89 -3.21 5.73
CA GLY A 125 6.85 -3.47 4.65
C GLY A 125 8.27 -3.61 5.18
N ARG A 126 8.68 -2.68 6.07
CA ARG A 126 9.98 -2.77 6.76
C ARG A 126 10.17 -4.13 7.43
N GLY A 127 9.17 -4.62 8.19
CA GLY A 127 9.28 -5.89 8.91
C GLY A 127 9.48 -7.11 8.02
N VAL A 128 9.04 -7.05 6.76
CA VAL A 128 9.25 -8.12 5.78
C VAL A 128 10.61 -7.99 5.10
N LEU A 129 10.95 -6.78 4.65
CA LEU A 129 12.17 -6.51 3.86
C LEU A 129 13.44 -6.56 4.71
N ALA A 130 13.43 -6.02 5.92
CA ALA A 130 14.58 -5.99 6.80
C ALA A 130 15.08 -7.37 7.25
N ARG A 131 14.29 -8.41 7.10
CA ARG A 131 14.73 -9.80 7.37
C ARG A 131 15.72 -10.31 6.33
N LEU A 132 15.64 -9.81 5.10
CA LEU A 132 16.44 -10.27 3.95
C LEU A 132 17.47 -9.23 3.51
N TYR A 133 17.18 -7.94 3.74
CA TYR A 133 17.91 -6.80 3.20
C TYR A 133 18.30 -5.80 4.27
N ARG A 134 18.74 -6.29 5.45
CA ARG A 134 19.03 -5.44 6.62
C ARG A 134 20.04 -4.34 6.31
N ASP A 135 21.12 -4.69 5.64
CA ASP A 135 22.22 -3.80 5.35
C ASP A 135 21.95 -2.85 4.18
N GLN A 136 20.89 -3.14 3.39
CA GLN A 136 20.42 -2.29 2.29
C GLN A 136 19.30 -1.32 2.72
N MET A 137 18.90 -1.34 3.98
CA MET A 137 17.85 -0.43 4.50
C MET A 137 18.43 0.96 4.71
N LEU A 138 18.16 1.88 3.76
CA LEU A 138 18.65 3.26 3.81
C LEU A 138 17.89 4.10 4.83
N HIS A 139 16.56 4.04 4.79
CA HIS A 139 15.70 4.83 5.67
C HIS A 139 14.35 4.14 5.92
N SER A 140 13.67 4.53 7.01
CA SER A 140 12.37 3.97 7.36
C SER A 140 11.49 4.99 8.07
N ILE A 141 10.29 5.20 7.56
CA ILE A 141 9.29 6.13 8.09
C ILE A 141 8.07 5.35 8.55
N GLU A 142 7.49 5.75 9.67
CA GLU A 142 6.23 5.22 10.20
C GLU A 142 5.15 6.32 10.15
N PRO A 143 4.38 6.45 9.05
CA PRO A 143 3.42 7.54 8.86
C PRO A 143 2.15 7.43 9.73
N GLY A 144 1.95 6.31 10.42
CA GLY A 144 0.78 6.07 11.25
C GLY A 144 -0.48 5.72 10.45
N ASP A 145 -1.44 6.64 10.36
CA ASP A 145 -2.68 6.44 9.60
C ASP A 145 -2.58 7.16 8.23
N LEU A 146 -2.34 6.38 7.17
CA LEU A 146 -2.22 6.89 5.80
C LEU A 146 -3.41 7.74 5.35
N GLY A 147 -4.61 7.50 5.91
CA GLY A 147 -5.80 8.31 5.62
C GLY A 147 -5.74 9.74 6.14
N LYS A 148 -4.84 10.03 7.08
CA LYS A 148 -4.62 11.37 7.67
C LYS A 148 -3.43 12.10 7.10
N LEU A 149 -2.65 11.47 6.24
CA LEU A 149 -1.45 12.04 5.64
C LEU A 149 -1.80 13.29 4.82
N LYS A 150 -1.06 14.37 5.05
CA LYS A 150 -1.18 15.64 4.33
C LYS A 150 -0.18 15.71 3.19
N PHE A 151 -0.38 16.67 2.30
CA PHE A 151 0.58 16.92 1.21
C PHE A 151 1.96 17.31 1.72
N ASP A 152 2.02 18.10 2.79
CA ASP A 152 3.29 18.53 3.39
C ASP A 152 4.12 17.36 3.93
N ASP A 153 3.48 16.30 4.43
CA ASP A 153 4.17 15.08 4.85
C ASP A 153 4.84 14.39 3.64
N ALA A 154 4.08 14.24 2.54
CA ALA A 154 4.61 13.64 1.31
C ALA A 154 5.69 14.52 0.66
N ARG A 155 5.57 15.85 0.78
CA ARG A 155 6.58 16.81 0.36
C ARG A 155 7.88 16.61 1.14
N GLY A 156 7.82 16.49 2.48
CA GLY A 156 8.99 16.22 3.29
C GLY A 156 9.71 14.91 2.91
N TYR A 157 8.95 13.87 2.53
CA TYR A 157 9.55 12.63 2.02
C TYR A 157 10.19 12.82 0.64
N ALA A 158 9.57 13.61 -0.23
CA ALA A 158 10.12 13.93 -1.55
C ALA A 158 11.40 14.75 -1.43
N ASP A 159 11.42 15.74 -0.55
CA ASP A 159 12.59 16.59 -0.30
C ASP A 159 13.77 15.76 0.22
N ASP A 160 13.54 14.79 1.14
CA ASP A 160 14.59 13.85 1.59
C ASP A 160 15.10 12.95 0.45
N LEU A 161 14.21 12.45 -0.41
CA LEU A 161 14.60 11.64 -1.56
C LEU A 161 15.42 12.43 -2.58
N VAL A 162 15.04 13.67 -2.87
CA VAL A 162 15.76 14.56 -3.77
C VAL A 162 17.14 14.90 -3.23
N ALA A 163 17.25 15.26 -1.95
CA ALA A 163 18.53 15.55 -1.30
C ALA A 163 19.50 14.36 -1.36
N ARG A 164 19.02 13.13 -1.14
CA ARG A 164 19.82 11.90 -1.25
C ARG A 164 20.23 11.59 -2.68
N TYR A 165 19.36 11.88 -3.64
CA TYR A 165 19.68 11.73 -5.07
C TYR A 165 20.77 12.70 -5.50
N GLU A 166 20.67 13.95 -5.10
CA GLU A 166 21.69 14.97 -5.36
C GLU A 166 23.04 14.65 -4.70
N ALA A 167 23.00 14.03 -3.51
CA ALA A 167 24.17 13.50 -2.83
C ALA A 167 24.77 12.25 -3.50
N GLY A 168 24.14 11.70 -4.54
CA GLY A 168 24.64 10.54 -5.29
C GLY A 168 24.47 9.20 -4.55
N GLU A 169 23.52 9.11 -3.60
CA GLU A 169 23.29 7.86 -2.86
C GLU A 169 22.65 6.77 -3.71
N PHE A 170 22.00 7.13 -4.82
CA PHE A 170 21.39 6.22 -5.80
C PHE A 170 21.26 6.89 -7.18
N ASP A 171 21.05 6.09 -8.22
CA ASP A 171 20.91 6.52 -9.61
C ASP A 171 19.44 6.54 -10.07
N VAL A 172 18.66 5.55 -9.63
CA VAL A 172 17.26 5.37 -10.03
C VAL A 172 16.41 5.10 -8.80
N ALA A 173 15.24 5.73 -8.71
CA ALA A 173 14.26 5.43 -7.65
C ALA A 173 12.97 4.84 -8.22
N HIS A 174 12.50 3.74 -7.61
CA HIS A 174 11.23 3.08 -7.91
C HIS A 174 10.29 3.16 -6.73
N LEU A 175 9.04 3.49 -6.98
CA LEU A 175 7.97 3.54 -5.99
C LEU A 175 7.10 2.28 -6.09
N PHE A 176 6.98 1.55 -4.98
CA PHE A 176 6.14 0.38 -4.85
C PHE A 176 4.96 0.68 -3.92
N TYR A 177 3.75 0.53 -4.44
CA TYR A 177 2.52 0.81 -3.70
C TYR A 177 1.37 -0.06 -4.22
N ALA A 178 0.18 0.04 -3.65
CA ALA A 178 -1.02 -0.61 -4.15
C ALA A 178 -1.95 0.41 -4.80
N SER A 179 -2.08 0.34 -6.11
CA SER A 179 -3.05 1.12 -6.88
C SER A 179 -4.47 0.63 -6.59
N PHE A 180 -5.35 1.56 -6.31
CA PHE A 180 -6.75 1.26 -6.02
C PHE A 180 -7.57 1.21 -7.31
N LYS A 181 -7.97 0.02 -7.73
CA LYS A 181 -8.88 -0.18 -8.89
C LYS A 181 -10.32 -0.27 -8.44
N THR A 182 -10.61 -1.20 -7.54
CA THR A 182 -11.94 -1.42 -6.95
C THR A 182 -11.80 -1.86 -5.49
N VAL A 183 -12.92 -1.95 -4.78
CA VAL A 183 -12.97 -2.46 -3.40
C VAL A 183 -12.41 -3.89 -3.30
N LEU A 184 -12.57 -4.69 -4.33
CA LEU A 184 -12.11 -6.08 -4.36
C LEU A 184 -10.72 -6.24 -4.98
N THR A 185 -10.31 -5.30 -5.81
CA THR A 185 -9.06 -5.39 -6.59
C THR A 185 -8.13 -4.23 -6.24
N GLN A 186 -7.02 -4.55 -5.60
CA GLN A 186 -5.91 -3.66 -5.34
C GLN A 186 -4.68 -4.26 -6.01
N GLU A 187 -4.05 -3.48 -6.87
CA GLU A 187 -2.93 -3.92 -7.68
C GLU A 187 -1.62 -3.38 -7.12
N SER A 188 -0.71 -4.30 -6.74
CA SER A 188 0.64 -3.89 -6.36
C SER A 188 1.38 -3.42 -7.60
N THR A 189 1.80 -2.16 -7.60
CA THR A 189 2.35 -1.44 -8.75
C THR A 189 3.76 -0.97 -8.46
N GLU A 190 4.62 -1.07 -9.46
CA GLU A 190 5.92 -0.44 -9.53
C GLU A 190 5.83 0.76 -10.46
N GLN A 191 6.36 1.90 -10.04
CA GLN A 191 6.44 3.13 -10.81
C GLN A 191 7.82 3.74 -10.65
N GLN A 192 8.49 4.10 -11.73
CA GLN A 192 9.73 4.87 -11.65
C GLN A 192 9.41 6.28 -11.13
N LEU A 193 10.16 6.72 -10.13
CA LEU A 193 10.00 8.01 -9.48
C LEU A 193 11.11 9.01 -9.86
N ILE A 194 12.34 8.53 -9.91
CA ILE A 194 13.54 9.28 -10.32
C ILE A 194 14.39 8.38 -11.23
N PRO A 195 14.88 8.87 -12.37
CA PRO A 195 14.51 10.12 -13.03
C PRO A 195 13.01 10.19 -13.33
N VAL A 196 12.45 11.41 -13.30
CA VAL A 196 11.03 11.61 -13.55
C VAL A 196 10.73 11.23 -15.00
N ALA A 197 9.90 10.20 -15.18
CA ALA A 197 9.44 9.82 -16.51
C ALA A 197 8.50 10.92 -17.03
N VAL A 198 8.98 11.68 -18.01
CA VAL A 198 8.15 12.65 -18.67
C VAL A 198 7.42 11.94 -19.81
N PRO A 199 6.10 12.07 -19.91
CA PRO A 199 5.37 11.52 -21.04
C PRO A 199 5.94 12.11 -22.35
N THR A 200 6.48 11.25 -23.20
CA THR A 200 6.92 11.67 -24.54
C THR A 200 5.67 11.99 -25.34
N VAL A 201 5.36 13.27 -25.48
CA VAL A 201 4.32 13.70 -26.41
C VAL A 201 4.84 13.39 -27.82
N ALA A 202 4.10 12.59 -28.59
CA ALA A 202 4.49 12.31 -29.97
C ALA A 202 4.70 13.64 -30.73
N PRO A 203 5.76 13.76 -31.56
CA PRO A 203 5.98 14.97 -32.34
C PRO A 203 4.72 15.27 -33.17
N GLY A 204 4.08 16.41 -32.92
CA GLY A 204 2.82 16.81 -33.57
C GLY A 204 1.54 16.62 -32.74
N ALA A 205 1.56 15.90 -31.65
CA ALA A 205 0.48 15.91 -30.67
C ALA A 205 0.65 17.13 -29.75
N LEU A 206 0.46 18.33 -30.29
CA LEU A 206 0.23 19.50 -29.46
C LEU A 206 -1.01 19.20 -28.64
N VAL A 207 -0.83 19.09 -27.30
CA VAL A 207 -1.98 19.13 -26.38
C VAL A 207 -2.61 20.50 -26.62
N GLU A 208 -3.64 20.50 -27.45
CA GLU A 208 -4.39 21.73 -27.77
C GLU A 208 -4.81 22.36 -26.44
N THR A 209 -4.31 23.56 -26.17
CA THR A 209 -5.04 24.45 -25.27
C THR A 209 -6.34 24.75 -26.01
N ASN A 210 -7.47 24.62 -25.35
CA ASN A 210 -8.82 24.82 -25.90
C ASN A 210 -9.03 26.18 -26.63
N ASP A 211 -8.01 27.04 -26.73
CA ASP A 211 -8.13 28.40 -27.27
C ASP A 211 -7.02 28.81 -28.26
N GLY A 212 -6.13 27.91 -28.69
CA GLY A 212 -5.01 28.30 -29.56
C GLY A 212 -4.05 29.33 -28.93
N ALA A 213 -4.11 29.55 -27.65
CA ALA A 213 -3.28 30.52 -26.94
C ALA A 213 -1.82 30.05 -26.91
N VAL A 214 -0.93 30.93 -27.34
CA VAL A 214 0.51 30.75 -27.22
C VAL A 214 0.87 30.98 -25.74
N VAL A 215 1.28 29.92 -25.06
CA VAL A 215 1.76 30.03 -23.67
C VAL A 215 3.23 30.42 -23.70
N THR A 216 3.53 31.60 -23.15
CA THR A 216 4.89 32.07 -22.91
C THR A 216 5.27 31.77 -21.47
N TYR A 217 6.46 31.26 -21.27
CA TYR A 217 6.96 30.89 -19.91
C TYR A 217 7.99 31.96 -19.48
N GLU A 218 7.87 32.43 -18.26
CA GLU A 218 8.79 33.37 -17.64
C GLU A 218 9.35 32.78 -16.32
N PRO A 219 10.68 32.78 -16.05
CA PRO A 219 11.72 33.39 -16.90
C PRO A 219 12.07 32.57 -18.12
N ASP A 220 12.07 31.23 -18.07
CA ASP A 220 12.34 30.27 -19.15
C ASP A 220 11.81 28.88 -18.79
N GLU A 221 11.65 28.00 -19.78
CA GLU A 221 11.10 26.67 -19.62
C GLU A 221 11.97 25.76 -18.72
N GLU A 222 13.29 25.89 -18.77
CA GLU A 222 14.22 25.05 -18.04
C GLU A 222 14.19 25.35 -16.54
N THR A 223 14.20 26.61 -16.16
CA THR A 223 14.09 27.06 -14.76
C THR A 223 12.76 26.63 -14.15
N ILE A 224 11.65 26.82 -14.87
CA ILE A 224 10.32 26.40 -14.42
C ILE A 224 10.26 24.89 -14.26
N LEU A 225 10.82 24.13 -15.19
CA LEU A 225 10.86 22.68 -15.13
C LEU A 225 11.68 22.20 -13.91
N ALA A 226 12.83 22.83 -13.66
CA ALA A 226 13.66 22.51 -12.49
C ALA A 226 12.92 22.72 -11.16
N ASP A 227 12.14 23.78 -11.04
CA ASP A 227 11.32 24.06 -9.85
C ASP A 227 10.13 23.10 -9.70
N LEU A 228 9.56 22.66 -10.82
CA LEU A 228 8.41 21.76 -10.81
C LEU A 228 8.76 20.30 -10.55
N LEU A 229 9.99 19.85 -10.86
CA LEU A 229 10.41 18.45 -10.73
C LEU A 229 10.31 17.92 -9.29
N PRO A 230 10.86 18.58 -8.25
CA PRO A 230 10.70 18.15 -6.86
C PRO A 230 9.23 18.11 -6.43
N ARG A 231 8.44 19.10 -6.87
CA ARG A 231 7.00 19.16 -6.61
C ARG A 231 6.24 18.01 -7.29
N ASN A 232 6.64 17.63 -8.47
CA ASN A 232 6.07 16.48 -9.18
C ASN A 232 6.32 15.18 -8.42
N ILE A 233 7.53 14.97 -7.92
CA ILE A 233 7.87 13.81 -7.06
C ILE A 233 6.98 13.78 -5.82
N ALA A 234 6.79 14.92 -5.15
CA ALA A 234 5.91 15.04 -3.99
C ALA A 234 4.44 14.70 -4.31
N VAL A 235 3.94 15.15 -5.49
CA VAL A 235 2.58 14.86 -5.96
C VAL A 235 2.42 13.37 -6.27
N GLN A 236 3.40 12.74 -6.93
CA GLN A 236 3.39 11.31 -7.23
C GLN A 236 3.38 10.47 -5.95
N LEU A 237 4.23 10.79 -4.96
CA LEU A 237 4.24 10.16 -3.65
C LEU A 237 2.90 10.34 -2.92
N TYR A 238 2.39 11.56 -2.88
CA TYR A 238 1.11 11.84 -2.23
C TYR A 238 -0.03 11.06 -2.85
N ARG A 239 -0.11 11.02 -4.19
CA ARG A 239 -1.09 10.23 -4.94
C ARG A 239 -0.98 8.73 -4.58
N ALA A 240 0.23 8.17 -4.66
CA ALA A 240 0.47 6.77 -4.33
C ALA A 240 0.07 6.45 -2.89
N MET A 241 0.35 7.32 -1.93
CA MET A 241 -0.02 7.13 -0.54
C MET A 241 -1.54 7.25 -0.31
N ARG A 242 -2.25 8.09 -1.07
CA ARG A 242 -3.72 8.17 -1.06
C ARG A 242 -4.36 6.92 -1.65
N GLU A 243 -3.85 6.43 -2.78
CA GLU A 243 -4.29 5.16 -3.37
C GLU A 243 -4.00 3.99 -2.42
N ASN A 244 -2.85 4.00 -1.77
CA ASN A 244 -2.45 3.02 -0.78
C ASN A 244 -3.39 3.02 0.45
N ALA A 245 -3.81 4.19 0.91
CA ALA A 245 -4.78 4.34 2.00
C ALA A 245 -6.15 3.72 1.63
N ALA A 246 -6.64 3.98 0.42
CA ALA A 246 -7.88 3.37 -0.09
C ALA A 246 -7.73 1.85 -0.23
N SER A 247 -6.62 1.39 -0.81
CA SER A 247 -6.29 -0.02 -1.01
C SER A 247 -6.17 -0.78 0.31
N GLU A 248 -5.55 -0.20 1.34
CA GLU A 248 -5.49 -0.77 2.69
C GLU A 248 -6.89 -0.97 3.27
N GLN A 249 -7.77 0.03 3.17
CA GLN A 249 -9.12 -0.07 3.74
C GLN A 249 -10.01 -1.03 2.94
N GLY A 250 -9.89 -1.10 1.61
CA GLY A 250 -10.54 -2.09 0.76
C GLY A 250 -10.14 -3.52 1.13
N SER A 251 -8.84 -3.79 1.18
CA SER A 251 -8.28 -5.07 1.63
C SER A 251 -8.70 -5.43 3.05
N LYS A 252 -8.71 -4.44 3.96
CA LYS A 252 -9.13 -4.64 5.36
C LYS A 252 -10.61 -5.00 5.44
N MET A 253 -11.45 -4.33 4.68
CA MET A 253 -12.89 -4.60 4.63
C MET A 253 -13.15 -6.04 4.16
N THR A 254 -12.51 -6.47 3.07
CA THR A 254 -12.63 -7.83 2.53
C THR A 254 -12.09 -8.87 3.50
N ALA A 255 -10.93 -8.63 4.13
CA ALA A 255 -10.34 -9.53 5.12
C ALA A 255 -11.24 -9.70 6.35
N MET A 256 -11.85 -8.61 6.83
CA MET A 256 -12.76 -8.66 7.99
C MET A 256 -14.10 -9.32 7.64
N ASP A 257 -14.58 -9.17 6.40
CA ASP A 257 -15.77 -9.89 5.92
C ASP A 257 -15.52 -11.40 5.90
N ASN A 258 -14.41 -11.83 5.32
CA ASN A 258 -14.00 -13.24 5.30
C ASN A 258 -13.83 -13.79 6.73
N ALA A 259 -13.18 -13.04 7.62
CA ALA A 259 -13.01 -13.43 9.02
C ALA A 259 -14.36 -13.57 9.75
N THR A 260 -15.33 -12.69 9.47
CA THR A 260 -16.67 -12.72 10.05
C THR A 260 -17.45 -13.96 9.58
N ARG A 261 -17.38 -14.30 8.28
CA ARG A 261 -17.99 -15.52 7.72
C ARG A 261 -17.35 -16.78 8.31
N ASN A 262 -16.02 -16.86 8.30
CA ASN A 262 -15.28 -18.00 8.88
C ASN A 262 -15.59 -18.20 10.37
N ALA A 263 -15.76 -17.12 11.13
CA ALA A 263 -16.19 -17.18 12.52
C ALA A 263 -17.60 -17.75 12.66
N GLY A 264 -18.53 -17.39 11.78
CA GLY A 264 -19.89 -17.94 11.73
C GLY A 264 -19.88 -19.45 11.49
N ASP A 265 -19.13 -19.91 10.51
CA ASP A 265 -18.99 -21.34 10.19
C ASP A 265 -18.36 -22.12 11.34
N LEU A 266 -17.38 -21.53 12.03
CA LEU A 266 -16.75 -22.15 13.20
C LEU A 266 -17.73 -22.24 14.37
N ILE A 267 -18.56 -21.21 14.61
CA ILE A 267 -19.63 -21.24 15.65
C ILE A 267 -20.60 -22.38 15.37
N ASN A 268 -21.05 -22.54 14.13
CA ASN A 268 -21.96 -23.62 13.74
C ASN A 268 -21.35 -24.99 14.01
N ARG A 269 -20.11 -25.23 13.57
CA ARG A 269 -19.39 -26.48 13.79
C ARG A 269 -19.22 -26.78 15.29
N LEU A 270 -18.79 -25.81 16.07
CA LEU A 270 -18.62 -25.96 17.52
C LEU A 270 -19.96 -26.19 18.24
N THR A 271 -21.05 -25.62 17.77
CA THR A 271 -22.38 -25.82 18.35
C THR A 271 -22.90 -27.24 18.10
N ILE A 272 -22.69 -27.77 16.90
CA ILE A 272 -23.02 -29.17 16.58
C ILE A 272 -22.20 -30.11 17.46
N GLN A 273 -20.89 -29.87 17.59
CA GLN A 273 -20.01 -30.65 18.46
C GLN A 273 -20.43 -30.58 19.93
N TYR A 274 -20.76 -29.39 20.43
CA TYR A 274 -21.26 -29.19 21.78
C TYR A 274 -22.53 -29.99 22.03
N ASN A 275 -23.53 -29.92 21.14
CA ASN A 275 -24.78 -30.66 21.28
C ASN A 275 -24.57 -32.18 21.28
N ARG A 276 -23.70 -32.69 20.35
CA ARG A 276 -23.35 -34.11 20.30
C ARG A 276 -22.67 -34.59 21.60
N THR A 277 -21.69 -33.81 22.08
CA THR A 277 -20.99 -34.16 23.34
C THR A 277 -21.93 -34.07 24.55
N ARG A 278 -22.87 -33.11 24.58
CA ARG A 278 -23.87 -33.00 25.63
C ARG A 278 -24.81 -34.18 25.63
N GLN A 279 -25.31 -34.60 24.46
CA GLN A 279 -26.18 -35.78 24.35
C GLN A 279 -25.47 -37.04 24.83
N ALA A 280 -24.19 -37.23 24.41
CA ALA A 280 -23.38 -38.37 24.86
C ALA A 280 -23.21 -38.38 26.40
N ALA A 281 -22.91 -37.21 26.98
CA ALA A 281 -22.76 -37.10 28.45
C ALA A 281 -24.09 -37.44 29.19
N ILE A 282 -25.22 -36.91 28.72
CA ILE A 282 -26.54 -37.22 29.29
C ILE A 282 -26.84 -38.72 29.17
N THR A 283 -26.54 -39.34 28.03
CA THR A 283 -26.76 -40.77 27.82
C THR A 283 -25.89 -41.60 28.78
N THR A 284 -24.62 -41.22 28.95
CA THR A 284 -23.72 -41.91 29.91
C THR A 284 -24.23 -41.80 31.35
N GLU A 285 -24.62 -40.60 31.79
CA GLU A 285 -25.20 -40.37 33.12
C GLU A 285 -26.49 -41.19 33.33
N LEU A 286 -27.38 -41.28 32.32
CA LEU A 286 -28.59 -42.09 32.39
C LEU A 286 -28.27 -43.59 32.50
N VAL A 287 -27.32 -44.08 31.70
CA VAL A 287 -26.89 -45.50 31.79
C VAL A 287 -26.27 -45.80 33.14
N GLU A 288 -25.45 -44.90 33.70
CA GLU A 288 -24.86 -45.06 35.03
C GLU A 288 -25.95 -45.11 36.13
N ILE A 289 -26.99 -44.25 36.06
CA ILE A 289 -28.09 -44.25 37.00
C ILE A 289 -28.90 -45.54 36.89
N ILE A 290 -29.24 -46.01 35.69
CA ILE A 290 -30.01 -47.27 35.49
C ILE A 290 -29.21 -48.45 35.99
N SER A 291 -27.94 -48.55 35.58
CA SER A 291 -27.07 -49.66 36.05
C SER A 291 -26.87 -49.65 37.56
N GLY A 292 -26.79 -48.47 38.20
CA GLY A 292 -26.72 -48.35 39.64
C GLY A 292 -28.04 -48.77 40.36
N ALA A 293 -29.20 -48.51 39.72
CA ALA A 293 -30.50 -48.94 40.25
C ALA A 293 -30.75 -50.44 40.08
N GLU A 294 -30.22 -51.05 39.02
CA GLU A 294 -30.32 -52.53 38.84
C GLU A 294 -29.36 -53.32 39.72
N ALA A 295 -28.33 -52.70 40.28
CA ALA A 295 -27.34 -53.31 41.17
C ALA A 295 -27.75 -53.26 42.65
N LEU A 296 -28.85 -52.58 43.02
CA LEU A 296 -29.47 -52.57 44.38
C LEU A 296 -30.63 -53.56 44.44
#